data_9cb03c7d3fa0a83016309b674cccf590
#
_entry.id   9cb03c7d3fa0a83016309b674cccf590
#
_cell.length_a   1.000
_cell.length_b   1.000
_cell.length_c   1.000
_cell.angle_alpha   90.00
_cell.angle_beta   90.00
_cell.angle_gamma   90.00
#
_symmetry.space_group_name_H-M   'P 1'
#
loop_
_entity.id
_entity.type
_entity.pdbx_description
1 polymer ?
#
loop_
_entity_poly.entity_id
_entity_poly.type
_entity_poly.pdbx_seq_one_letter_code
_entity_poly.pdbx_strand_id
1 'polypeptide(L)'
;MAHSPELQRFYASARWRGLREMLIVERHGLCDRCGKDFSDDTSQLVAHHKVHLTDETLKDPAVAVDPRNIEIVCQKCHAHYHAEKGFVQKQKQVFIVYGSPFSGKTTYVRENMEEGDLVVDLDAIYTAISFQPWYRHPSPLSKTAFGIRDYLYDQIRIRSGKWSTAWVISSLPRRGERERLSAMLGASLLLVEATEDECMRRCRNADDGRGPEWEEFVHGWFREYIP
;
A
#
# COMPACT_ATOMS: atom_id res chain seq x y z
N MET A 1 1.42 -9.82 -9.29
CA MET A 1 2.14 -11.11 -9.13
C MET A 1 3.46 -10.99 -9.87
N ALA A 2 4.57 -11.43 -9.27
CA ALA A 2 5.83 -11.52 -9.98
C ALA A 2 5.72 -12.66 -11.01
N HIS A 3 6.18 -12.42 -12.24
CA HIS A 3 6.29 -13.48 -13.24
C HIS A 3 7.24 -14.58 -12.75
N SER A 4 6.92 -15.84 -13.07
CA SER A 4 7.84 -16.94 -12.82
C SER A 4 9.19 -16.71 -13.52
N PRO A 5 10.29 -17.34 -13.08
CA PRO A 5 11.59 -17.25 -13.76
C PRO A 5 11.54 -17.67 -15.24
N GLU A 6 10.63 -18.56 -15.61
CA GLU A 6 10.45 -19.01 -16.99
C GLU A 6 9.79 -17.94 -17.86
N LEU A 7 8.73 -17.32 -17.38
CA LEU A 7 8.06 -16.18 -18.03
C LEU A 7 9.00 -14.97 -18.17
N GLN A 8 9.79 -14.68 -17.14
CA GLN A 8 10.77 -13.59 -17.20
C GLN A 8 11.79 -13.83 -18.31
N ARG A 9 12.33 -15.06 -18.43
CA ARG A 9 13.26 -15.44 -19.50
C ARG A 9 12.63 -15.34 -20.88
N PHE A 10 11.36 -15.75 -21.01
CA PHE A 10 10.62 -15.65 -22.27
C PHE A 10 10.49 -14.17 -22.70
N TYR A 11 10.01 -13.28 -21.83
CA TYR A 11 9.84 -11.86 -22.15
C TYR A 11 11.17 -11.14 -22.41
N ALA A 12 12.29 -11.61 -21.84
CA ALA A 12 13.62 -11.12 -22.11
C ALA A 12 14.26 -11.70 -23.39
N SER A 13 13.65 -12.70 -24.02
CA SER A 13 14.22 -13.40 -25.17
C SER A 13 14.24 -12.52 -26.43
N ALA A 14 15.24 -12.74 -27.31
CA ALA A 14 15.32 -12.09 -28.62
C ALA A 14 14.11 -12.44 -29.51
N ARG A 15 13.59 -13.67 -29.38
CA ARG A 15 12.40 -14.14 -30.12
C ARG A 15 11.17 -13.31 -29.78
N TRP A 16 10.91 -13.08 -28.49
CA TRP A 16 9.75 -12.27 -28.05
C TRP A 16 9.90 -10.82 -28.47
N ARG A 17 11.08 -10.23 -28.27
CA ARG A 17 11.33 -8.84 -28.64
C ARG A 17 11.15 -8.61 -30.14
N GLY A 18 11.72 -9.50 -30.98
CA GLY A 18 11.55 -9.42 -32.43
C GLY A 18 10.11 -9.57 -32.89
N LEU A 19 9.32 -10.49 -32.27
CA LEU A 19 7.89 -10.63 -32.56
C LEU A 19 7.12 -9.35 -32.18
N ARG A 20 7.39 -8.78 -31.00
CA ARG A 20 6.77 -7.53 -30.57
C ARG A 20 7.06 -6.39 -31.55
N GLU A 21 8.31 -6.19 -31.94
CA GLU A 21 8.70 -5.15 -32.89
C GLU A 21 8.03 -5.34 -34.27
N MET A 22 8.04 -6.56 -34.77
CA MET A 22 7.35 -6.89 -36.03
C MET A 22 5.85 -6.54 -35.96
N LEU A 23 5.17 -6.89 -34.89
CA LEU A 23 3.74 -6.61 -34.74
C LEU A 23 3.45 -5.10 -34.60
N ILE A 24 4.31 -4.35 -33.95
CA ILE A 24 4.18 -2.88 -33.86
C ILE A 24 4.30 -2.25 -35.25
N VAL A 25 5.25 -2.70 -36.07
CA VAL A 25 5.44 -2.22 -37.45
C VAL A 25 4.24 -2.62 -38.32
N GLU A 26 3.81 -3.88 -38.27
CA GLU A 26 2.67 -4.40 -39.02
C GLU A 26 1.37 -3.61 -38.75
N ARG A 27 1.21 -3.17 -37.50
CA ARG A 27 0.04 -2.40 -37.04
C ARG A 27 0.26 -0.89 -37.08
N HIS A 28 1.30 -0.42 -37.78
CA HIS A 28 1.60 1.00 -38.00
C HIS A 28 1.73 1.85 -36.72
N GLY A 29 2.16 1.24 -35.59
CA GLY A 29 2.25 1.95 -34.32
C GLY A 29 0.89 2.33 -33.69
N LEU A 30 -0.22 1.77 -34.17
CA LEU A 30 -1.56 2.03 -33.65
C LEU A 30 -1.88 1.11 -32.45
N CYS A 31 -2.62 1.65 -31.50
CA CYS A 31 -3.20 0.84 -30.42
C CYS A 31 -4.40 0.07 -30.94
N ASP A 32 -4.37 -1.28 -30.92
CA ASP A 32 -5.47 -2.14 -31.42
C ASP A 32 -6.81 -1.89 -30.71
N ARG A 33 -6.81 -1.30 -29.50
CA ARG A 33 -8.01 -1.10 -28.72
C ARG A 33 -8.63 0.29 -28.88
N CYS A 34 -7.84 1.36 -28.83
CA CYS A 34 -8.37 2.73 -28.90
C CYS A 34 -8.02 3.46 -30.20
N GLY A 35 -7.28 2.84 -31.10
CA GLY A 35 -6.89 3.40 -32.40
C GLY A 35 -5.92 4.58 -32.33
N LYS A 36 -5.43 4.94 -31.11
CA LYS A 36 -4.51 6.08 -30.98
C LYS A 36 -3.15 5.71 -31.59
N ASP A 37 -2.58 6.67 -32.33
CA ASP A 37 -1.27 6.58 -32.98
C ASP A 37 -0.14 6.85 -31.98
N PHE A 38 0.87 5.97 -32.00
CA PHE A 38 2.12 6.01 -31.23
C PHE A 38 3.33 5.77 -32.14
N SER A 39 3.22 6.00 -33.45
CA SER A 39 4.31 5.79 -34.40
C SER A 39 5.55 6.60 -34.05
N ASP A 40 5.39 7.79 -33.46
CA ASP A 40 6.49 8.65 -33.02
C ASP A 40 7.17 8.16 -31.72
N ASP A 41 6.44 7.42 -30.87
CA ASP A 41 6.97 6.86 -29.61
C ASP A 41 6.32 5.50 -29.29
N THR A 42 6.84 4.47 -29.91
CA THR A 42 6.37 3.09 -29.72
C THR A 42 6.72 2.49 -28.35
N SER A 43 7.50 3.19 -27.51
CA SER A 43 7.80 2.75 -26.14
C SER A 43 6.57 2.67 -25.26
N GLN A 44 5.51 3.42 -25.58
CA GLN A 44 4.23 3.41 -24.90
C GLN A 44 3.31 2.25 -25.28
N LEU A 45 3.69 1.46 -26.28
CA LEU A 45 2.96 0.28 -26.72
C LEU A 45 3.43 -0.98 -26.00
N VAL A 46 2.48 -1.81 -25.61
CA VAL A 46 2.69 -3.09 -24.92
C VAL A 46 2.09 -4.21 -25.77
N ALA A 47 2.82 -5.29 -25.98
CA ALA A 47 2.28 -6.51 -26.57
C ALA A 47 1.58 -7.34 -25.48
N HIS A 48 0.28 -7.48 -25.58
CA HIS A 48 -0.60 -8.13 -24.63
C HIS A 48 -1.12 -9.46 -25.18
N HIS A 49 -0.99 -10.55 -24.40
CA HIS A 49 -1.58 -11.84 -24.75
C HIS A 49 -3.07 -11.89 -24.40
N LYS A 50 -3.94 -12.17 -25.37
CA LYS A 50 -5.40 -12.35 -25.14
C LYS A 50 -5.69 -13.54 -24.23
N VAL A 51 -5.03 -14.67 -24.50
CA VAL A 51 -4.95 -15.82 -23.59
C VAL A 51 -3.72 -15.64 -22.74
N HIS A 52 -3.93 -15.52 -21.42
CA HIS A 52 -2.85 -15.22 -20.47
C HIS A 52 -1.76 -16.29 -20.48
N LEU A 53 -0.48 -15.85 -20.48
CA LEU A 53 0.67 -16.75 -20.37
C LEU A 53 0.86 -17.21 -18.93
N THR A 54 0.90 -18.53 -18.77
CA THR A 54 1.32 -19.25 -17.58
C THR A 54 2.51 -20.14 -17.93
N ASP A 55 3.17 -20.74 -16.95
CA ASP A 55 4.26 -21.71 -17.22
C ASP A 55 3.80 -22.92 -18.03
N GLU A 56 2.51 -23.25 -17.98
CA GLU A 56 1.89 -24.30 -18.76
C GLU A 56 1.64 -23.85 -20.20
N THR A 57 0.99 -22.69 -20.39
CA THR A 57 0.63 -22.17 -21.72
C THR A 57 1.83 -21.60 -22.47
N LEU A 58 2.94 -21.29 -21.79
CA LEU A 58 4.21 -20.89 -22.41
C LEU A 58 4.78 -21.96 -23.34
N LYS A 59 4.50 -23.24 -23.08
CA LYS A 59 4.96 -24.38 -23.89
C LYS A 59 4.17 -24.55 -25.18
N ASP A 60 3.01 -23.89 -25.28
CA ASP A 60 2.18 -23.91 -26.49
C ASP A 60 2.53 -22.72 -27.41
N PRO A 61 3.14 -22.96 -28.58
CA PRO A 61 3.46 -21.90 -29.53
C PRO A 61 2.22 -21.12 -30.01
N ALA A 62 1.05 -21.77 -30.08
CA ALA A 62 -0.20 -21.13 -30.48
C ALA A 62 -0.70 -20.11 -29.45
N VAL A 63 -0.19 -20.19 -28.20
CA VAL A 63 -0.48 -19.22 -27.15
C VAL A 63 0.66 -18.23 -26.99
N ALA A 64 1.90 -18.72 -26.97
CA ALA A 64 3.07 -17.91 -26.62
C ALA A 64 3.51 -16.94 -27.70
N VAL A 65 3.44 -17.31 -28.98
CA VAL A 65 4.02 -16.54 -30.09
C VAL A 65 3.13 -16.43 -31.33
N ASP A 66 1.86 -16.81 -31.24
CA ASP A 66 0.90 -16.63 -32.35
C ASP A 66 0.47 -15.14 -32.40
N PRO A 67 0.69 -14.43 -33.53
CA PRO A 67 0.25 -13.04 -33.73
C PRO A 67 -1.24 -12.81 -33.43
N ARG A 68 -2.09 -13.81 -33.67
CA ARG A 68 -3.54 -13.75 -33.43
C ARG A 68 -3.88 -13.68 -31.95
N ASN A 69 -3.02 -14.22 -31.10
CA ASN A 69 -3.17 -14.17 -29.64
C ASN A 69 -2.57 -12.91 -29.02
N ILE A 70 -1.90 -12.05 -29.81
CA ILE A 70 -1.20 -10.88 -29.30
C ILE A 70 -1.91 -9.61 -29.82
N GLU A 71 -2.17 -8.69 -28.91
CA GLU A 71 -2.64 -7.33 -29.21
C GLU A 71 -1.56 -6.32 -28.86
N ILE A 72 -1.37 -5.33 -29.74
CA ILE A 72 -0.52 -4.17 -29.44
C ILE A 72 -1.42 -3.07 -28.85
N VAL A 73 -1.26 -2.79 -27.58
CA VAL A 73 -2.10 -1.83 -26.87
C VAL A 73 -1.26 -0.77 -26.16
N CYS A 74 -1.79 0.45 -26.04
CA CYS A 74 -1.11 1.47 -25.24
C CYS A 74 -1.20 1.15 -23.74
N GLN A 75 -0.27 1.70 -22.95
CA GLN A 75 -0.21 1.47 -21.50
C GLN A 75 -1.56 1.72 -20.80
N LYS A 76 -2.32 2.74 -21.24
CA LYS A 76 -3.65 3.04 -20.69
C LYS A 76 -4.67 1.93 -20.98
N CYS A 77 -4.71 1.43 -22.22
CA CYS A 77 -5.60 0.34 -22.60
C CYS A 77 -5.19 -0.98 -21.97
N HIS A 78 -3.88 -1.23 -21.82
CA HIS A 78 -3.34 -2.39 -21.12
C HIS A 78 -3.73 -2.42 -19.63
N ALA A 79 -3.63 -1.28 -18.94
CA ALA A 79 -4.09 -1.15 -17.55
C ALA A 79 -5.60 -1.43 -17.42
N HIS A 80 -6.40 -0.94 -18.38
CA HIS A 80 -7.85 -1.17 -18.42
C HIS A 80 -8.20 -2.66 -18.66
N TYR A 81 -7.43 -3.35 -19.49
CA TYR A 81 -7.60 -4.78 -19.77
C TYR A 81 -7.45 -5.65 -18.50
N HIS A 82 -6.46 -5.30 -17.67
CA HIS A 82 -6.27 -5.98 -16.39
C HIS A 82 -7.36 -5.65 -15.37
N ALA A 83 -7.93 -4.45 -15.43
CA ALA A 83 -9.07 -4.05 -14.60
C ALA A 83 -10.36 -4.81 -14.96
N GLU A 84 -10.65 -5.01 -16.26
CA GLU A 84 -11.86 -5.73 -16.73
C GLU A 84 -11.81 -7.25 -16.45
N LYS A 85 -10.63 -7.87 -16.45
CA LYS A 85 -10.46 -9.31 -16.19
C LYS A 85 -10.39 -9.68 -14.70
N GLY A 86 -10.80 -8.81 -13.80
CA GLY A 86 -10.81 -9.11 -12.36
C GLY A 86 -9.41 -9.08 -11.70
N PHE A 87 -8.38 -8.58 -12.38
CA PHE A 87 -7.25 -7.94 -11.72
C PHE A 87 -7.74 -6.58 -11.21
N VAL A 88 -8.69 -6.61 -10.30
CA VAL A 88 -8.90 -5.50 -9.39
C VAL A 88 -7.54 -5.34 -8.70
N GLN A 89 -6.76 -4.34 -9.12
CA GLN A 89 -5.81 -3.78 -8.16
C GLN A 89 -6.67 -3.52 -6.93
N LYS A 90 -6.52 -4.35 -5.89
CA LYS A 90 -7.23 -4.14 -4.62
C LYS A 90 -6.99 -2.67 -4.32
N GLN A 91 -8.05 -1.87 -4.39
CA GLN A 91 -7.92 -0.42 -4.25
C GLN A 91 -7.22 -0.22 -2.91
N LYS A 92 -6.05 0.42 -2.94
CA LYS A 92 -5.24 0.58 -1.74
C LYS A 92 -6.06 1.22 -0.64
N GLN A 93 -6.32 0.48 0.40
CA GLN A 93 -7.10 0.94 1.54
C GLN A 93 -6.18 1.62 2.56
N VAL A 94 -6.66 2.65 3.19
CA VAL A 94 -5.94 3.34 4.26
C VAL A 94 -6.86 3.49 5.44
N PHE A 95 -6.41 3.05 6.59
CA PHE A 95 -7.13 3.17 7.85
C PHE A 95 -6.32 3.96 8.87
N ILE A 96 -6.96 4.93 9.52
CA ILE A 96 -6.45 5.58 10.72
C ILE A 96 -7.12 4.93 11.90
N VAL A 97 -6.35 4.13 12.64
CA VAL A 97 -6.81 3.46 13.87
C VAL A 97 -6.50 4.37 15.03
N TYR A 98 -7.55 4.91 15.65
CA TYR A 98 -7.42 5.89 16.71
C TYR A 98 -8.16 5.51 17.98
N GLY A 99 -7.84 6.15 19.10
CA GLY A 99 -8.41 5.89 20.41
C GLY A 99 -7.46 6.27 21.54
N SER A 100 -7.92 6.14 22.78
CA SER A 100 -7.11 6.41 23.97
C SER A 100 -5.81 5.59 24.02
N PRO A 101 -4.74 6.05 24.66
CA PRO A 101 -3.71 5.13 25.13
C PRO A 101 -4.36 3.94 25.84
N PHE A 102 -3.80 2.76 25.70
CA PHE A 102 -4.31 1.50 26.23
C PHE A 102 -5.69 1.03 25.71
N SER A 103 -6.29 1.67 24.70
CA SER A 103 -7.53 1.16 24.10
C SER A 103 -7.35 -0.16 23.33
N GLY A 104 -6.12 -0.49 22.91
CA GLY A 104 -5.83 -1.72 22.14
C GLY A 104 -5.57 -1.50 20.66
N LYS A 105 -5.31 -0.28 20.20
CA LYS A 105 -5.06 0.06 18.77
C LYS A 105 -4.03 -0.83 18.09
N THR A 106 -2.87 -1.00 18.72
CA THR A 106 -1.78 -1.81 18.15
C THR A 106 -2.16 -3.29 18.08
N THR A 107 -2.90 -3.79 19.07
CA THR A 107 -3.46 -5.15 19.06
C THR A 107 -4.44 -5.31 17.91
N TYR A 108 -5.39 -4.38 17.77
CA TYR A 108 -6.35 -4.38 16.67
C TYR A 108 -5.66 -4.44 15.31
N VAL A 109 -4.63 -3.61 15.08
CA VAL A 109 -3.90 -3.63 13.81
C VAL A 109 -3.19 -4.97 13.59
N ARG A 110 -2.51 -5.52 14.60
CA ARG A 110 -1.83 -6.81 14.51
C ARG A 110 -2.76 -7.98 14.18
N GLU A 111 -3.99 -7.95 14.67
CA GLU A 111 -5.00 -8.98 14.42
C GLU A 111 -5.67 -8.85 13.04
N ASN A 112 -5.63 -7.67 12.42
CA ASN A 112 -6.33 -7.40 11.16
C ASN A 112 -5.39 -7.13 9.96
N MET A 113 -4.09 -6.94 10.19
CA MET A 113 -3.12 -6.73 9.12
C MET A 113 -2.74 -8.03 8.44
N GLU A 114 -2.44 -7.95 7.16
CA GLU A 114 -1.89 -9.05 6.35
C GLU A 114 -0.39 -8.84 6.09
N GLU A 115 0.31 -9.90 5.69
CA GLU A 115 1.70 -9.79 5.26
C GLU A 115 1.83 -8.84 4.06
N GLY A 116 2.71 -7.85 4.18
CA GLY A 116 2.93 -6.83 3.16
C GLY A 116 2.09 -5.55 3.32
N ASP A 117 1.24 -5.46 4.34
CA ASP A 117 0.57 -4.22 4.70
C ASP A 117 1.58 -3.21 5.27
N LEU A 118 1.32 -1.92 5.02
CA LEU A 118 2.12 -0.83 5.55
C LEU A 118 1.56 -0.37 6.90
N VAL A 119 2.37 -0.44 7.96
CA VAL A 119 1.99 0.07 9.28
C VAL A 119 2.81 1.30 9.62
N VAL A 120 2.14 2.39 9.99
CA VAL A 120 2.76 3.62 10.49
C VAL A 120 2.38 3.79 11.96
N ASP A 121 3.33 3.48 12.82
CA ASP A 121 3.25 3.62 14.28
C ASP A 121 4.48 4.39 14.75
N LEU A 122 4.27 5.50 15.46
CA LEU A 122 5.36 6.35 15.93
C LEU A 122 6.24 5.64 16.96
N ASP A 123 5.66 4.79 17.81
CA ASP A 123 6.39 3.99 18.79
C ASP A 123 7.34 3.00 18.09
N ALA A 124 6.85 2.34 17.02
CA ALA A 124 7.66 1.46 16.18
C ALA A 124 8.81 2.20 15.49
N ILE A 125 8.55 3.41 14.98
CA ILE A 125 9.58 4.25 14.34
C ILE A 125 10.67 4.60 15.35
N TYR A 126 10.30 5.06 16.56
CA TYR A 126 11.29 5.36 17.61
C TYR A 126 12.12 4.13 17.97
N THR A 127 11.49 2.98 18.14
CA THR A 127 12.20 1.73 18.43
C THR A 127 13.18 1.37 17.31
N ALA A 128 12.76 1.51 16.04
CA ALA A 128 13.60 1.17 14.89
C ALA A 128 14.86 2.07 14.78
N ILE A 129 14.78 3.35 15.13
CA ILE A 129 15.91 4.29 14.99
C ILE A 129 16.74 4.44 16.27
N SER A 130 16.26 3.97 17.42
CA SER A 130 16.95 4.14 18.70
C SER A 130 17.43 2.84 19.34
N PHE A 131 16.90 1.68 18.93
CA PHE A 131 17.04 0.40 19.63
C PHE A 131 16.59 0.44 21.10
N GLN A 132 15.82 1.48 21.48
CA GLN A 132 15.23 1.56 22.81
C GLN A 132 13.96 0.71 22.89
N PRO A 133 13.56 0.29 24.10
CA PRO A 133 12.28 -0.39 24.29
C PRO A 133 11.11 0.41 23.77
N TRP A 134 10.04 -0.29 23.41
CA TRP A 134 8.77 0.30 22.99
C TRP A 134 8.31 1.39 23.98
N TYR A 135 7.70 2.44 23.51
CA TYR A 135 7.27 3.62 24.29
C TYR A 135 8.39 4.53 24.84
N ARG A 136 9.65 4.29 24.50
CA ARG A 136 10.74 5.21 24.81
C ARG A 136 10.99 6.14 23.62
N HIS A 137 10.76 7.44 23.86
CA HIS A 137 10.87 8.49 22.84
C HIS A 137 12.01 9.45 23.18
N PRO A 138 13.26 9.15 22.88
CA PRO A 138 14.38 10.05 23.13
C PRO A 138 14.17 11.38 22.42
N SER A 139 14.11 12.47 23.17
CA SER A 139 13.84 13.83 22.64
C SER A 139 14.80 14.27 21.51
N PRO A 140 16.10 13.92 21.52
CA PRO A 140 16.99 14.26 20.41
C PRO A 140 16.59 13.65 19.07
N LEU A 141 15.84 12.54 19.08
CA LEU A 141 15.40 11.83 17.87
C LEU A 141 14.03 12.27 17.37
N SER A 142 13.33 13.17 18.08
CA SER A 142 11.96 13.55 17.75
C SER A 142 11.83 14.09 16.32
N LYS A 143 12.71 15.01 15.91
CA LYS A 143 12.67 15.54 14.53
C LYS A 143 12.84 14.44 13.47
N THR A 144 13.72 13.47 13.71
CA THR A 144 13.96 12.36 12.79
C THR A 144 12.76 11.42 12.75
N ALA A 145 12.21 11.04 13.92
CA ALA A 145 11.05 10.15 14.00
C ALA A 145 9.82 10.74 13.30
N PHE A 146 9.52 12.01 13.55
CA PHE A 146 8.45 12.70 12.87
C PHE A 146 8.71 12.86 11.37
N GLY A 147 9.95 13.12 10.95
CA GLY A 147 10.31 13.18 9.53
C GLY A 147 10.09 11.85 8.80
N ILE A 148 10.41 10.72 9.43
CA ILE A 148 10.13 9.38 8.88
C ILE A 148 8.64 9.14 8.79
N ARG A 149 7.87 9.47 9.83
CA ARG A 149 6.41 9.38 9.81
C ARG A 149 5.82 10.19 8.66
N ASP A 150 6.25 11.44 8.50
CA ASP A 150 5.72 12.35 7.48
C ASP A 150 6.09 11.86 6.07
N TYR A 151 7.30 11.31 5.89
CA TYR A 151 7.67 10.62 4.65
C TYR A 151 6.74 9.44 4.34
N LEU A 152 6.43 8.61 5.34
CA LEU A 152 5.48 7.50 5.16
C LEU A 152 4.07 7.99 4.83
N TYR A 153 3.62 9.09 5.43
CA TYR A 153 2.36 9.74 5.09
C TYR A 153 2.34 10.22 3.63
N ASP A 154 3.43 10.80 3.13
CA ASP A 154 3.55 11.18 1.73
C ASP A 154 3.49 9.95 0.80
N GLN A 155 4.17 8.84 1.15
CA GLN A 155 4.08 7.59 0.38
C GLN A 155 2.64 7.03 0.36
N ILE A 156 1.91 7.10 1.46
CA ILE A 156 0.50 6.71 1.55
C ILE A 156 -0.35 7.63 0.68
N ARG A 157 -0.18 8.95 0.78
CA ARG A 157 -0.94 9.95 0.04
C ARG A 157 -0.85 9.75 -1.47
N ILE A 158 0.36 9.49 -1.99
CA ILE A 158 0.58 9.23 -3.43
C ILE A 158 0.39 7.75 -3.81
N ARG A 159 -0.02 6.89 -2.88
CA ARG A 159 -0.21 5.45 -3.09
C ARG A 159 1.04 4.74 -3.62
N SER A 160 2.23 5.16 -3.20
CA SER A 160 3.51 4.56 -3.58
C SER A 160 3.73 3.20 -2.92
N GLY A 161 4.45 2.30 -3.61
CA GLY A 161 4.76 0.95 -3.11
C GLY A 161 3.74 -0.12 -3.52
N LYS A 162 3.96 -1.37 -3.06
CA LYS A 162 3.16 -2.55 -3.44
C LYS A 162 2.20 -3.02 -2.35
N TRP A 163 2.08 -2.30 -1.24
CA TRP A 163 1.15 -2.61 -0.17
C TRP A 163 -0.31 -2.56 -0.63
N SER A 164 -1.17 -3.35 -0.02
CA SER A 164 -2.62 -3.36 -0.27
C SER A 164 -3.36 -2.47 0.73
N THR A 165 -3.00 -2.56 2.00
CA THR A 165 -3.59 -1.78 3.09
C THR A 165 -2.50 -1.00 3.82
N ALA A 166 -2.81 0.23 4.22
CA ALA A 166 -1.98 1.02 5.12
C ALA A 166 -2.73 1.31 6.43
N TRP A 167 -2.08 1.03 7.53
CA TRP A 167 -2.57 1.22 8.89
C TRP A 167 -1.81 2.35 9.56
N VAL A 168 -2.49 3.41 9.95
CA VAL A 168 -1.91 4.53 10.69
C VAL A 168 -2.44 4.49 12.12
N ILE A 169 -1.55 4.25 13.08
CA ILE A 169 -1.91 4.19 14.50
C ILE A 169 -1.66 5.55 15.14
N SER A 170 -2.69 6.13 15.77
CA SER A 170 -2.58 7.44 16.43
C SER A 170 -3.61 7.59 17.53
N SER A 171 -3.40 8.51 18.45
CA SER A 171 -4.37 8.78 19.54
C SER A 171 -5.51 9.70 19.09
N LEU A 172 -5.23 10.81 18.45
CA LEU A 172 -6.15 11.78 17.80
C LEU A 172 -7.48 12.03 18.53
N PRO A 173 -7.49 12.63 19.72
CA PRO A 173 -8.74 12.86 20.46
C PRO A 173 -9.64 13.90 19.77
N ARG A 174 -9.06 14.87 19.06
CA ARG A 174 -9.80 15.99 18.49
C ARG A 174 -10.33 15.67 17.10
N ARG A 175 -11.62 15.87 16.89
CA ARG A 175 -12.30 15.59 15.62
C ARG A 175 -11.63 16.29 14.41
N GLY A 176 -11.31 17.57 14.52
CA GLY A 176 -10.72 18.32 13.42
C GLY A 176 -9.32 17.82 13.01
N GLU A 177 -8.56 17.21 13.93
CA GLU A 177 -7.27 16.57 13.61
C GLU A 177 -7.49 15.26 12.85
N ARG A 178 -8.47 14.46 13.27
CA ARG A 178 -8.85 13.23 12.56
C ARG A 178 -9.33 13.50 11.14
N GLU A 179 -10.23 14.46 10.97
CA GLU A 179 -10.77 14.84 9.67
C GLU A 179 -9.68 15.35 8.72
N ARG A 180 -8.77 16.18 9.21
CA ARG A 180 -7.64 16.68 8.40
C ARG A 180 -6.70 15.55 7.97
N LEU A 181 -6.32 14.67 8.90
CA LEU A 181 -5.44 13.55 8.57
C LEU A 181 -6.13 12.56 7.64
N SER A 182 -7.42 12.25 7.87
CA SER A 182 -8.24 11.40 7.01
C SER A 182 -8.32 11.96 5.58
N ALA A 183 -8.62 13.24 5.43
CA ALA A 183 -8.68 13.90 4.12
C ALA A 183 -7.32 13.91 3.42
N MET A 184 -6.23 14.19 4.15
CA MET A 184 -4.87 14.21 3.60
C MET A 184 -4.44 12.84 3.07
N LEU A 185 -4.76 11.76 3.79
CA LEU A 185 -4.34 10.41 3.44
C LEU A 185 -5.37 9.65 2.58
N GLY A 186 -6.58 10.20 2.39
CA GLY A 186 -7.70 9.48 1.79
C GLY A 186 -8.01 8.22 2.59
N ALA A 187 -8.12 8.35 3.93
CA ALA A 187 -8.21 7.25 4.87
C ALA A 187 -9.59 7.16 5.52
N SER A 188 -10.01 5.94 5.85
CA SER A 188 -11.16 5.67 6.73
C SER A 188 -10.72 5.73 8.19
N LEU A 189 -11.58 6.29 9.05
CA LEU A 189 -11.35 6.39 10.49
C LEU A 189 -11.90 5.14 11.20
N LEU A 190 -11.09 4.51 12.05
CA LEU A 190 -11.46 3.37 12.88
C LEU A 190 -11.20 3.71 14.35
N LEU A 191 -12.26 3.88 15.12
CA LEU A 191 -12.14 4.05 16.56
C LEU A 191 -12.00 2.68 17.23
N VAL A 192 -10.96 2.53 18.03
CA VAL A 192 -10.86 1.39 18.97
C VAL A 192 -11.45 1.85 20.32
N GLU A 193 -12.68 1.51 20.52
CA GLU A 193 -13.43 1.89 21.72
C GLU A 193 -12.93 1.14 22.95
N ALA A 194 -12.73 1.88 24.01
CA ALA A 194 -12.55 1.38 25.38
C ALA A 194 -12.99 2.47 26.35
N THR A 195 -13.51 2.08 27.50
CA THR A 195 -13.85 3.05 28.55
C THR A 195 -12.60 3.61 29.23
N GLU A 196 -12.70 4.76 29.84
CA GLU A 196 -11.61 5.37 30.61
C GLU A 196 -11.13 4.43 31.71
N ASP A 197 -12.06 3.84 32.47
CA ASP A 197 -11.76 2.86 33.52
C ASP A 197 -10.99 1.65 32.99
N GLU A 198 -11.37 1.14 31.84
CA GLU A 198 -10.67 0.01 31.21
C GLU A 198 -9.26 0.40 30.76
N CYS A 199 -9.09 1.57 30.16
CA CYS A 199 -7.77 2.09 29.78
C CYS A 199 -6.90 2.32 30.99
N MET A 200 -7.44 2.87 32.09
CA MET A 200 -6.74 3.07 33.34
C MET A 200 -6.33 1.75 34.01
N ARG A 201 -7.25 0.77 34.03
CA ARG A 201 -6.94 -0.57 34.52
C ARG A 201 -5.80 -1.22 33.76
N ARG A 202 -5.80 -1.13 32.42
CA ARG A 202 -4.73 -1.65 31.56
C ARG A 202 -3.43 -0.89 31.78
N CYS A 203 -3.48 0.43 31.97
CA CYS A 203 -2.33 1.27 32.26
C CYS A 203 -1.62 0.84 33.53
N ARG A 204 -2.37 0.69 34.63
CA ARG A 204 -1.83 0.28 35.95
C ARG A 204 -1.26 -1.14 35.97
N ASN A 205 -1.77 -2.01 35.11
CA ASN A 205 -1.33 -3.40 35.00
C ASN A 205 -0.25 -3.60 33.93
N ALA A 206 0.19 -2.55 33.23
CA ALA A 206 1.17 -2.65 32.19
C ALA A 206 2.58 -2.86 32.80
N ASP A 207 3.27 -3.90 32.34
CA ASP A 207 4.68 -4.19 32.66
C ASP A 207 5.54 -4.06 31.38
N ASP A 208 5.44 -2.89 30.73
CA ASP A 208 6.08 -2.62 29.44
C ASP A 208 6.93 -1.34 29.44
N GLY A 209 7.25 -0.85 30.64
CA GLY A 209 8.08 0.35 30.85
C GLY A 209 7.33 1.67 30.75
N ARG A 210 5.99 1.64 30.61
CA ARG A 210 5.15 2.82 30.75
C ARG A 210 4.92 3.10 32.23
N GLY A 211 5.26 4.29 32.67
CA GLY A 211 5.16 4.70 34.08
C GLY A 211 3.81 5.37 34.41
N PRO A 212 3.66 5.85 35.65
CA PRO A 212 2.42 6.50 36.13
C PRO A 212 2.00 7.74 35.33
N GLU A 213 2.94 8.37 34.62
CA GLU A 213 2.66 9.52 33.75
C GLU A 213 1.66 9.19 32.62
N TRP A 214 1.53 7.92 32.26
CA TRP A 214 0.57 7.49 31.24
C TRP A 214 -0.89 7.55 31.69
N GLU A 215 -1.16 7.57 33.01
CA GLU A 215 -2.49 7.81 33.52
C GLU A 215 -3.01 9.20 33.08
N GLU A 216 -2.15 10.23 33.15
CA GLU A 216 -2.52 11.57 32.68
C GLU A 216 -2.78 11.63 31.17
N PHE A 217 -2.03 10.84 30.37
CA PHE A 217 -2.32 10.75 28.93
C PHE A 217 -3.66 10.08 28.63
N VAL A 218 -4.06 9.09 29.44
CA VAL A 218 -5.41 8.48 29.32
C VAL A 218 -6.47 9.51 29.68
N HIS A 219 -6.39 10.14 30.88
CA HIS A 219 -7.34 11.17 31.30
C HIS A 219 -7.40 12.35 30.32
N GLY A 220 -6.25 12.81 29.84
CA GLY A 220 -6.15 13.88 28.86
C GLY A 220 -6.89 13.54 27.57
N TRP A 221 -6.76 12.30 27.08
CA TRP A 221 -7.44 11.87 25.87
C TRP A 221 -8.97 11.93 26.03
N PHE A 222 -9.55 11.39 27.12
CA PHE A 222 -11.00 11.41 27.35
C PHE A 222 -11.54 12.82 27.56
N ARG A 223 -10.78 13.70 28.21
CA ARG A 223 -11.13 15.11 28.37
C ARG A 223 -11.18 15.88 27.06
N GLU A 224 -10.31 15.55 26.11
CA GLU A 224 -10.21 16.22 24.81
C GLU A 224 -11.00 15.52 23.69
N TYR A 225 -11.54 14.33 23.94
CA TYR A 225 -12.22 13.56 22.92
C TYR A 225 -13.53 14.24 22.49
N ILE A 226 -13.59 14.53 21.20
CA ILE A 226 -14.77 15.05 20.51
C ILE A 226 -15.18 14.00 19.49
N PRO A 227 -16.39 13.39 19.61
CA PRO A 227 -16.89 12.37 18.70
C PRO A 227 -16.97 12.78 17.24
#